data_8f55429f2a98e0002e6e9c25e088116b
#
_entry.id   8f55429f2a98e0002e6e9c25e088116b
#
_cell.length_a   1.000
_cell.length_b   1.000
_cell.length_c   1.000
_cell.angle_alpha   90.00
_cell.angle_beta   90.00
_cell.angle_gamma   90.00
#
_symmetry.space_group_name_H-M   'P 1'
#
loop_
_entity.id
_entity.type
_entity.pdbx_description
1 polymer ?
#
loop_
_entity_poly.entity_id
_entity_poly.type
_entity_poly.pdbx_seq_one_letter_code
_entity_poly.pdbx_strand_id
1 'polypeptide(L)'
;MLLALLDHVDPLVMPLVIDEVGMTGDREALGRLLTIADGDLPTAAAPYLRVKALEALGRLRAPESSNTLRRIVEAKKIFGWANPQELRIAAFQALAKMDPEWARKFLPESGIEAADLRLEPLEIPAESKFVRQRRHARIRLQKSVAAVSTNLKQNCRLEIKTASLAGGLATTNMHLAPGTKVQLRMQLGLRNVQATALMRDYRAQDMSFEIIDIGLEERGRLRKLLMESFGKGNLDQASQDRGRSGSF
;
A
#
# COMPACT_ATOMS: atom_id res chain seq x y z
N MET A 1 -3.73 -21.18 9.51
CA MET A 1 -2.73 -20.53 10.43
C MET A 1 -2.74 -19.01 10.29
N LEU A 2 -2.64 -18.42 9.08
CA LEU A 2 -2.67 -16.95 8.88
C LEU A 2 -3.99 -16.31 9.34
N LEU A 3 -5.13 -16.97 9.13
CA LEU A 3 -6.44 -16.48 9.54
C LEU A 3 -6.52 -16.22 11.06
N ALA A 4 -5.98 -17.13 11.88
CA ALA A 4 -5.95 -16.97 13.34
C ALA A 4 -5.10 -15.76 13.77
N LEU A 5 -4.09 -15.39 12.98
CA LEU A 5 -3.27 -14.21 13.27
C LEU A 5 -4.06 -12.90 13.09
N LEU A 6 -5.05 -12.86 12.20
CA LEU A 6 -5.91 -11.67 12.04
C LEU A 6 -6.71 -11.32 13.30
N ASP A 7 -6.88 -12.27 14.22
CA ASP A 7 -7.62 -12.06 15.47
C ASP A 7 -6.73 -11.71 16.66
N HIS A 8 -5.43 -12.03 16.61
CA HIS A 8 -4.56 -12.01 17.79
C HIS A 8 -3.28 -11.18 17.63
N VAL A 9 -3.01 -10.65 16.43
CA VAL A 9 -1.78 -9.90 16.17
C VAL A 9 -1.89 -8.45 16.62
N ASP A 10 -0.77 -7.90 17.07
CA ASP A 10 -0.61 -6.46 17.33
C ASP A 10 -1.14 -5.65 16.11
N PRO A 11 -2.03 -4.69 16.31
CA PRO A 11 -2.56 -3.83 15.26
C PRO A 11 -1.50 -3.23 14.34
N LEU A 12 -0.29 -3.01 14.83
CA LEU A 12 0.82 -2.50 14.04
C LEU A 12 1.42 -3.51 13.06
N VAL A 13 1.27 -4.81 13.34
CA VAL A 13 1.75 -5.89 12.47
C VAL A 13 0.63 -6.38 11.55
N MET A 14 -0.62 -6.08 11.90
CA MET A 14 -1.80 -6.47 11.14
C MET A 14 -1.71 -6.16 9.64
N PRO A 15 -1.22 -4.98 9.18
CA PRO A 15 -1.11 -4.70 7.74
C PRO A 15 -0.26 -5.72 7.00
N LEU A 16 0.77 -6.26 7.66
CA LEU A 16 1.67 -7.27 7.08
C LEU A 16 0.95 -8.61 6.95
N VAL A 17 0.18 -8.99 7.98
CA VAL A 17 -0.61 -10.23 7.97
C VAL A 17 -1.67 -10.17 6.87
N ILE A 18 -2.38 -9.05 6.74
CA ILE A 18 -3.38 -8.85 5.68
C ILE A 18 -2.73 -8.98 4.29
N ASP A 19 -1.55 -8.39 4.10
CA ASP A 19 -0.83 -8.52 2.85
C ASP A 19 -0.45 -9.98 2.55
N GLU A 20 0.05 -10.74 3.54
CA GLU A 20 0.37 -12.16 3.36
C GLU A 20 -0.88 -13.00 3.04
N VAL A 21 -1.99 -12.75 3.74
CA VAL A 21 -3.27 -13.39 3.44
C VAL A 21 -3.71 -13.14 2.00
N GLY A 22 -3.62 -11.88 1.54
CA GLY A 22 -3.92 -11.54 0.14
C GLY A 22 -2.96 -12.20 -0.86
N MET A 23 -1.72 -12.50 -0.43
CA MET A 23 -0.69 -13.13 -1.25
C MET A 23 -0.87 -14.66 -1.38
N THR A 24 -1.32 -15.30 -0.31
CA THR A 24 -1.56 -16.76 -0.31
C THR A 24 -2.81 -17.16 -1.08
N GLY A 25 -3.70 -16.21 -1.37
CA GLY A 25 -4.97 -16.48 -2.03
C GLY A 25 -5.97 -17.24 -1.15
N ASP A 26 -5.78 -17.22 0.16
CA ASP A 26 -6.61 -17.93 1.12
C ASP A 26 -8.02 -17.32 1.21
N ARG A 27 -8.98 -18.02 0.60
CA ARG A 27 -10.39 -17.59 0.56
C ARG A 27 -11.11 -17.71 1.92
N GLU A 28 -10.59 -18.51 2.85
CA GLU A 28 -11.18 -18.59 4.20
C GLU A 28 -11.12 -17.24 4.92
N ALA A 29 -10.13 -16.42 4.57
CA ALA A 29 -9.99 -15.08 5.13
C ALA A 29 -10.97 -14.04 4.56
N LEU A 30 -11.75 -14.37 3.54
CA LEU A 30 -12.63 -13.43 2.83
C LEU A 30 -13.58 -12.69 3.79
N GLY A 31 -14.29 -13.41 4.64
CA GLY A 31 -15.23 -12.81 5.60
C GLY A 31 -14.55 -11.80 6.53
N ARG A 32 -13.34 -12.16 7.01
CA ARG A 32 -12.57 -11.27 7.88
C ARG A 32 -12.06 -10.03 7.16
N LEU A 33 -11.58 -10.19 5.94
CA LEU A 33 -11.15 -9.06 5.11
C LEU A 33 -12.31 -8.11 4.80
N LEU A 34 -13.51 -8.62 4.54
CA LEU A 34 -14.72 -7.81 4.34
C LEU A 34 -15.05 -7.01 5.60
N THR A 35 -15.03 -7.63 6.77
CA THR A 35 -15.27 -6.94 8.06
C THR A 35 -14.25 -5.81 8.29
N ILE A 36 -12.97 -6.06 7.99
CA ILE A 36 -11.92 -5.02 8.08
C ILE A 36 -12.17 -3.90 7.07
N ALA A 37 -12.49 -4.23 5.82
CA ALA A 37 -12.74 -3.26 4.76
C ALA A 37 -13.92 -2.33 5.09
N ASP A 38 -14.97 -2.86 5.70
CA ASP A 38 -16.13 -2.10 6.15
C ASP A 38 -15.85 -1.21 7.37
N GLY A 39 -14.82 -1.53 8.14
CA GLY A 39 -14.46 -0.78 9.35
C GLY A 39 -15.24 -1.20 10.58
N ASP A 40 -15.86 -2.37 10.55
CA ASP A 40 -16.76 -2.86 11.63
C ASP A 40 -16.01 -3.45 12.84
N LEU A 41 -14.68 -3.47 12.79
CA LEU A 41 -13.87 -3.93 13.93
C LEU A 41 -13.41 -2.75 14.79
N PRO A 42 -13.45 -2.86 16.12
CA PRO A 42 -12.90 -1.84 17.01
C PRO A 42 -11.41 -1.54 16.76
N THR A 43 -10.66 -2.57 16.35
CA THR A 43 -9.24 -2.47 15.95
C THR A 43 -9.06 -1.98 14.51
N ALA A 44 -10.08 -2.08 13.67
CA ALA A 44 -10.10 -1.57 12.30
C ALA A 44 -10.29 -0.05 12.21
N ALA A 45 -10.28 0.64 13.35
CA ALA A 45 -10.29 2.09 13.39
C ALA A 45 -9.07 2.73 12.69
N ALA A 46 -7.99 1.97 12.43
CA ALA A 46 -6.89 2.44 11.61
C ALA A 46 -7.29 2.41 10.12
N PRO A 47 -7.51 3.56 9.47
CA PRO A 47 -7.97 3.62 8.07
C PRO A 47 -7.03 2.90 7.11
N TYR A 48 -5.75 2.76 7.48
CA TYR A 48 -4.76 2.05 6.69
C TYR A 48 -5.03 0.54 6.61
N LEU A 49 -5.55 -0.09 7.68
CA LEU A 49 -5.95 -1.50 7.65
C LEU A 49 -7.06 -1.75 6.64
N ARG A 50 -8.02 -0.82 6.53
CA ARG A 50 -9.08 -0.89 5.53
C ARG A 50 -8.52 -0.87 4.11
N VAL A 51 -7.56 0.02 3.83
CA VAL A 51 -6.87 0.04 2.53
C VAL A 51 -6.22 -1.31 2.25
N LYS A 52 -5.50 -1.88 3.23
CA LYS A 52 -4.83 -3.17 3.08
C LYS A 52 -5.82 -4.31 2.82
N ALA A 53 -6.95 -4.33 3.52
CA ALA A 53 -8.00 -5.31 3.28
C ALA A 53 -8.59 -5.19 1.86
N LEU A 54 -8.82 -3.97 1.37
CA LEU A 54 -9.28 -3.73 0.01
C LEU A 54 -8.25 -4.20 -1.04
N GLU A 55 -6.97 -3.94 -0.83
CA GLU A 55 -5.89 -4.44 -1.67
C GLU A 55 -5.84 -5.98 -1.69
N ALA A 56 -6.01 -6.62 -0.52
CA ALA A 56 -6.06 -8.08 -0.40
C ALA A 56 -7.29 -8.68 -1.11
N LEU A 57 -8.48 -8.07 -0.94
CA LEU A 57 -9.70 -8.48 -1.65
C LEU A 57 -9.53 -8.41 -3.17
N GLY A 58 -8.84 -7.38 -3.66
CA GLY A 58 -8.51 -7.25 -5.07
C GLY A 58 -7.57 -8.34 -5.59
N ARG A 59 -6.66 -8.87 -4.75
CA ARG A 59 -5.80 -10.01 -5.10
C ARG A 59 -6.58 -11.32 -5.11
N LEU A 60 -7.48 -11.50 -4.14
CA LEU A 60 -8.35 -12.69 -4.07
C LEU A 60 -9.32 -12.78 -5.24
N ARG A 61 -9.64 -11.66 -5.90
CA ARG A 61 -10.62 -11.58 -7.00
C ARG A 61 -11.92 -12.30 -6.65
N ALA A 62 -12.38 -12.14 -5.41
CA ALA A 62 -13.57 -12.82 -4.90
C ALA A 62 -14.85 -12.07 -5.30
N PRO A 63 -15.72 -12.63 -6.14
CA PRO A 63 -16.95 -11.96 -6.60
C PRO A 63 -17.86 -11.54 -5.44
N GLU A 64 -17.81 -12.26 -4.33
CA GLU A 64 -18.59 -12.00 -3.13
C GLU A 64 -18.24 -10.64 -2.49
N SER A 65 -17.04 -10.10 -2.77
CA SER A 65 -16.63 -8.78 -2.29
C SER A 65 -17.19 -7.61 -3.11
N SER A 66 -17.77 -7.87 -4.28
CA SER A 66 -18.18 -6.84 -5.23
C SER A 66 -19.15 -5.82 -4.64
N ASN A 67 -20.13 -6.27 -3.86
CA ASN A 67 -21.12 -5.38 -3.24
C ASN A 67 -20.49 -4.42 -2.22
N THR A 68 -19.60 -4.92 -1.36
CA THR A 68 -18.85 -4.10 -0.40
C THR A 68 -17.95 -3.10 -1.13
N LEU A 69 -17.23 -3.54 -2.15
CA LEU A 69 -16.35 -2.68 -2.93
C LEU A 69 -17.13 -1.57 -3.66
N ARG A 70 -18.26 -1.90 -4.31
CA ARG A 70 -19.15 -0.91 -4.94
C ARG A 70 -19.65 0.11 -3.94
N ARG A 71 -20.17 -0.34 -2.80
CA ARG A 71 -20.64 0.54 -1.73
C ARG A 71 -19.55 1.53 -1.26
N ILE A 72 -18.29 1.08 -1.13
CA ILE A 72 -17.19 1.95 -0.72
C ILE A 72 -16.88 2.99 -1.80
N VAL A 73 -16.90 2.62 -3.09
CA VAL A 73 -16.60 3.52 -4.20
C VAL A 73 -17.73 4.50 -4.46
N GLU A 74 -18.99 4.03 -4.47
CA GLU A 74 -20.15 4.75 -4.98
C GLU A 74 -20.88 5.59 -3.91
N ALA A 75 -20.67 5.29 -2.61
CA ALA A 75 -21.39 5.97 -1.54
C ALA A 75 -21.16 7.47 -1.54
N LYS A 76 -22.25 8.23 -1.60
CA LYS A 76 -22.26 9.70 -1.57
C LYS A 76 -22.88 10.20 -0.26
N LYS A 77 -22.45 11.37 0.17
CA LYS A 77 -23.10 12.20 1.19
C LYS A 77 -23.82 13.34 0.49
N ILE A 78 -24.52 14.18 1.27
CA ILE A 78 -25.17 15.39 0.75
C ILE A 78 -24.16 16.25 -0.04
N PHE A 79 -22.93 16.35 0.46
CA PHE A 79 -21.84 17.03 -0.21
C PHE A 79 -20.66 16.06 -0.39
N GLY A 80 -20.44 15.60 -1.64
CA GLY A 80 -19.29 14.78 -2.02
C GLY A 80 -19.43 13.29 -1.70
N TRP A 81 -18.29 12.64 -1.54
CA TRP A 81 -18.20 11.20 -1.35
C TRP A 81 -18.22 10.83 0.14
N ALA A 82 -18.83 9.70 0.46
CA ALA A 82 -18.92 9.23 1.85
C ALA A 82 -17.57 8.71 2.38
N ASN A 83 -16.80 8.06 1.50
CA ASN A 83 -15.52 7.49 1.85
C ASN A 83 -14.35 8.37 1.38
N PRO A 84 -13.24 8.41 2.13
CA PRO A 84 -12.01 9.08 1.73
C PRO A 84 -11.47 8.57 0.40
N GLN A 85 -10.80 9.44 -0.36
CA GLN A 85 -10.31 9.14 -1.71
C GLN A 85 -9.42 7.89 -1.75
N GLU A 86 -8.50 7.71 -0.81
CA GLU A 86 -7.59 6.56 -0.78
C GLU A 86 -8.31 5.21 -0.58
N LEU A 87 -9.39 5.17 0.22
CA LEU A 87 -10.24 3.98 0.32
C LEU A 87 -10.98 3.70 -0.98
N ARG A 88 -11.51 4.75 -1.62
CA ARG A 88 -12.23 4.63 -2.87
C ARG A 88 -11.32 4.18 -4.01
N ILE A 89 -10.08 4.69 -4.08
CA ILE A 89 -9.08 4.26 -5.06
C ILE A 89 -8.77 2.77 -4.86
N ALA A 90 -8.49 2.33 -3.62
CA ALA A 90 -8.18 0.93 -3.34
C ALA A 90 -9.36 -0.01 -3.69
N ALA A 91 -10.58 0.37 -3.33
CA ALA A 91 -11.79 -0.39 -3.66
C ALA A 91 -12.05 -0.41 -5.18
N PHE A 92 -11.84 0.71 -5.87
CA PHE A 92 -11.97 0.80 -7.33
C PHE A 92 -10.96 -0.11 -8.04
N GLN A 93 -9.68 -0.07 -7.63
CA GLN A 93 -8.63 -0.94 -8.19
C GLN A 93 -8.96 -2.43 -7.96
N ALA A 94 -9.46 -2.77 -6.77
CA ALA A 94 -9.89 -4.14 -6.48
C ALA A 94 -11.05 -4.58 -7.37
N LEU A 95 -12.06 -3.73 -7.53
CA LEU A 95 -13.24 -4.02 -8.34
C LEU A 95 -12.92 -4.07 -9.83
N ALA A 96 -12.03 -3.19 -10.32
CA ALA A 96 -11.60 -3.17 -11.72
C ALA A 96 -10.95 -4.49 -12.18
N LYS A 97 -10.34 -5.24 -11.25
CA LYS A 97 -9.77 -6.58 -11.53
C LYS A 97 -10.83 -7.66 -11.71
N MET A 98 -12.03 -7.46 -11.19
CA MET A 98 -13.16 -8.41 -11.27
C MET A 98 -14.18 -8.00 -12.34
N ASP A 99 -14.40 -6.70 -12.48
CA ASP A 99 -15.36 -6.13 -13.43
C ASP A 99 -14.76 -4.90 -14.14
N PRO A 100 -13.88 -5.14 -15.14
CA PRO A 100 -13.21 -4.07 -15.87
C PRO A 100 -14.18 -3.23 -16.72
N GLU A 101 -15.34 -3.80 -17.12
CA GLU A 101 -16.34 -3.05 -17.87
C GLU A 101 -17.06 -2.02 -17.00
N TRP A 102 -17.46 -2.43 -15.80
CA TRP A 102 -18.01 -1.50 -14.83
C TRP A 102 -16.99 -0.39 -14.50
N ALA A 103 -15.74 -0.75 -14.25
CA ALA A 103 -14.69 0.21 -13.92
C ALA A 103 -14.52 1.27 -15.02
N ARG A 104 -14.49 0.85 -16.30
CA ARG A 104 -14.37 1.75 -17.44
C ARG A 104 -15.56 2.70 -17.55
N LYS A 105 -16.79 2.21 -17.30
CA LYS A 105 -18.01 3.01 -17.35
C LYS A 105 -18.10 3.99 -16.19
N PHE A 106 -17.70 3.58 -15.00
CA PHE A 106 -17.86 4.37 -13.77
C PHE A 106 -16.72 5.39 -13.55
N LEU A 107 -15.53 5.14 -14.10
CA LEU A 107 -14.36 6.01 -13.87
C LEU A 107 -14.62 7.51 -14.12
N PRO A 108 -15.30 7.92 -15.22
CA PRO A 108 -15.56 9.35 -15.49
C PRO A 108 -16.39 10.03 -14.39
N GLU A 109 -17.29 9.29 -13.75
CA GLU A 109 -18.19 9.80 -12.71
C GLU A 109 -17.61 9.66 -11.30
N SER A 110 -16.54 8.87 -11.17
CA SER A 110 -15.99 8.47 -9.88
C SER A 110 -15.25 9.59 -9.14
N GLY A 111 -14.81 10.65 -9.84
CA GLY A 111 -13.90 11.63 -9.27
C GLY A 111 -12.52 11.08 -8.90
N ILE A 112 -12.17 9.90 -9.43
CA ILE A 112 -10.84 9.28 -9.33
C ILE A 112 -10.10 9.59 -10.62
N GLU A 113 -8.89 10.13 -10.53
CA GLU A 113 -8.07 10.38 -11.69
C GLU A 113 -7.45 9.08 -12.21
N ALA A 114 -7.42 8.87 -13.52
CA ALA A 114 -6.78 7.70 -14.12
C ALA A 114 -5.30 7.56 -13.72
N ALA A 115 -4.64 8.68 -13.44
CA ALA A 115 -3.28 8.70 -12.92
C ALA A 115 -3.16 8.02 -11.56
N ASP A 116 -4.13 8.20 -10.67
CA ASP A 116 -4.13 7.60 -9.33
C ASP A 116 -4.19 6.07 -9.36
N LEU A 117 -4.74 5.51 -10.44
CA LEU A 117 -4.87 4.05 -10.60
C LEU A 117 -3.56 3.36 -11.01
N ARG A 118 -2.56 4.10 -11.51
CA ARG A 118 -1.28 3.53 -11.98
C ARG A 118 -0.42 2.93 -10.86
N LEU A 119 -0.63 3.34 -9.60
CA LEU A 119 0.09 2.82 -8.44
C LEU A 119 -0.71 1.72 -7.74
N GLU A 120 -1.21 0.78 -8.50
CA GLU A 120 -1.90 -0.39 -7.95
C GLU A 120 -0.93 -1.42 -7.35
N PRO A 121 -1.42 -2.30 -6.46
CA PRO A 121 -0.65 -3.45 -5.98
C PRO A 121 -0.26 -4.35 -7.15
N LEU A 122 1.02 -4.77 -7.16
CA LEU A 122 1.54 -5.68 -8.17
C LEU A 122 0.82 -7.03 -8.10
N GLU A 123 0.52 -7.58 -9.26
CA GLU A 123 0.08 -8.96 -9.41
C GLU A 123 1.25 -9.91 -9.12
N ILE A 124 0.94 -11.03 -8.49
CA ILE A 124 1.93 -12.04 -8.16
C ILE A 124 1.65 -13.23 -9.07
N PRO A 125 2.63 -13.66 -9.87
CA PRO A 125 2.49 -14.86 -10.66
C PRO A 125 2.18 -16.06 -9.76
N ALA A 126 1.19 -16.88 -10.12
CA ALA A 126 0.76 -18.05 -9.35
C ALA A 126 1.89 -19.06 -9.09
N GLU A 127 2.91 -19.08 -9.96
CA GLU A 127 4.07 -19.99 -9.89
C GLU A 127 5.21 -19.46 -9.00
N SER A 128 5.08 -18.27 -8.42
CA SER A 128 6.16 -17.67 -7.63
C SER A 128 6.28 -18.34 -6.27
N LYS A 129 7.28 -19.19 -6.12
CA LYS A 129 7.65 -19.84 -4.86
C LYS A 129 8.38 -18.92 -3.87
N PHE A 130 8.61 -17.65 -4.21
CA PHE A 130 9.42 -16.73 -3.40
C PHE A 130 8.57 -15.81 -2.53
N VAL A 131 8.60 -16.05 -1.24
CA VAL A 131 7.84 -15.35 -0.18
C VAL A 131 8.14 -13.84 -0.04
N ARG A 132 9.19 -13.31 -0.68
CA ARG A 132 9.61 -11.91 -0.55
C ARG A 132 9.33 -11.07 -1.79
N GLN A 133 8.12 -11.15 -2.33
CA GLN A 133 7.78 -10.33 -3.48
C GLN A 133 7.34 -8.92 -3.07
N ARG A 134 7.74 -7.94 -3.88
CA ARG A 134 7.31 -6.56 -3.70
C ARG A 134 5.81 -6.46 -3.95
N ARG A 135 5.09 -5.81 -3.04
CA ARG A 135 3.64 -5.63 -3.12
C ARG A 135 3.23 -4.45 -3.99
N HIS A 136 4.15 -3.49 -4.16
CA HIS A 136 3.97 -2.30 -5.00
C HIS A 136 5.24 -2.01 -5.79
N ALA A 137 5.08 -1.42 -6.98
CA ALA A 137 6.19 -0.91 -7.76
C ALA A 137 6.94 0.17 -6.97
N ARG A 138 8.27 0.09 -6.95
CA ARG A 138 9.14 1.11 -6.34
C ARG A 138 9.55 2.13 -7.38
N ILE A 139 9.44 3.38 -7.03
CA ILE A 139 9.81 4.50 -7.86
C ILE A 139 11.09 5.10 -7.29
N ARG A 140 12.08 5.32 -8.15
CA ARG A 140 13.30 6.01 -7.78
C ARG A 140 13.00 7.49 -7.59
N LEU A 141 13.39 8.05 -6.46
CA LEU A 141 13.23 9.47 -6.18
C LEU A 141 14.43 10.24 -6.75
N GLN A 142 14.19 11.26 -7.56
CA GLN A 142 15.25 12.06 -8.21
C GLN A 142 16.08 12.88 -7.23
N LYS A 143 15.51 13.24 -6.10
CA LYS A 143 16.20 13.94 -5.03
C LYS A 143 16.11 13.06 -3.80
N SER A 144 17.25 12.87 -3.13
CA SER A 144 17.29 12.23 -1.83
C SER A 144 16.29 12.88 -0.90
N VAL A 145 15.33 12.09 -0.46
CA VAL A 145 14.35 12.56 0.50
C VAL A 145 14.89 12.24 1.86
N ALA A 146 15.22 13.25 2.63
CA ALA A 146 15.64 13.07 4.01
C ALA A 146 14.42 12.65 4.83
N ALA A 147 14.45 11.45 5.38
CA ALA A 147 13.50 11.01 6.40
C ALA A 147 14.20 11.08 7.76
N VAL A 148 13.51 11.58 8.76
CA VAL A 148 14.00 11.65 10.13
C VAL A 148 13.21 10.65 10.95
N SER A 149 13.88 9.68 11.54
CA SER A 149 13.27 8.79 12.54
C SER A 149 13.26 9.46 13.90
N THR A 150 12.11 9.45 14.57
CA THR A 150 11.90 10.09 15.87
C THR A 150 11.76 9.10 17.04
N ASN A 151 11.73 7.78 16.77
CA ASN A 151 11.46 6.76 17.80
C ASN A 151 12.70 6.30 18.57
N LEU A 152 13.87 6.64 18.10
CA LEU A 152 15.10 6.43 18.85
C LEU A 152 15.38 7.67 19.68
N LYS A 153 15.90 7.52 20.88
CA LYS A 153 16.42 8.65 21.69
C LYS A 153 17.40 9.54 20.91
N GLN A 154 17.80 9.11 19.73
CA GLN A 154 18.64 9.80 18.76
C GLN A 154 17.89 9.90 17.42
N ASN A 155 17.81 11.10 16.88
CA ASN A 155 17.30 11.33 15.53
C ASN A 155 18.26 10.71 14.51
N CYS A 156 17.74 9.81 13.66
CA CYS A 156 18.47 9.19 12.57
C CYS A 156 18.02 9.81 11.26
N ARG A 157 18.95 10.17 10.39
CA ARG A 157 18.66 10.64 9.04
C ARG A 157 18.71 9.45 8.09
N LEU A 158 17.62 9.24 7.37
CA LEU A 158 17.51 8.27 6.29
C LEU A 158 17.50 9.01 4.96
N GLU A 159 18.26 8.50 3.99
CA GLU A 159 18.18 8.94 2.61
C GLU A 159 17.36 7.93 1.80
N ILE A 160 16.14 8.30 1.42
CA ILE A 160 15.23 7.41 0.69
C ILE A 160 15.62 7.39 -0.79
N LYS A 161 16.07 6.24 -1.29
CA LYS A 161 16.45 6.03 -2.69
C LYS A 161 15.25 5.67 -3.55
N THR A 162 14.42 4.76 -3.05
CA THR A 162 13.21 4.34 -3.74
C THR A 162 12.04 4.25 -2.76
N ALA A 163 10.85 4.58 -3.23
CA ALA A 163 9.63 4.46 -2.43
C ALA A 163 8.48 3.86 -3.23
N SER A 164 7.53 3.29 -2.50
CA SER A 164 6.22 2.85 -2.96
C SER A 164 5.17 3.20 -1.90
N LEU A 165 3.90 2.90 -2.16
CA LEU A 165 2.83 3.10 -1.17
C LEU A 165 2.91 2.14 0.02
N ALA A 166 3.77 1.11 -0.03
CA ALA A 166 3.94 0.14 1.04
C ALA A 166 5.33 0.15 1.68
N GLY A 167 6.26 0.98 1.24
CA GLY A 167 7.63 1.03 1.78
C GLY A 167 8.67 1.44 0.76
N GLY A 168 9.95 1.18 1.06
CA GLY A 168 11.02 1.64 0.19
C GLY A 168 12.38 1.06 0.53
N LEU A 169 13.39 1.74 -0.01
CA LEU A 169 14.80 1.49 0.25
C LEU A 169 15.46 2.80 0.66
N ALA A 170 16.21 2.77 1.72
CA ALA A 170 16.90 3.94 2.24
C ALA A 170 18.33 3.60 2.65
N THR A 171 19.22 4.58 2.56
CA THR A 171 20.53 4.53 3.18
C THR A 171 20.49 5.24 4.53
N THR A 172 21.17 4.72 5.52
CA THR A 172 21.26 5.29 6.85
C THR A 172 22.69 5.32 7.33
N ASN A 173 23.02 6.33 8.11
CA ASN A 173 24.32 6.45 8.81
C ASN A 173 24.33 5.70 10.14
N MET A 174 23.21 5.13 10.56
CA MET A 174 23.08 4.37 11.80
C MET A 174 22.66 2.94 11.50
N HIS A 175 23.18 2.00 12.25
CA HIS A 175 22.73 0.61 12.20
C HIS A 175 21.38 0.47 12.94
N LEU A 176 20.32 0.26 12.19
CA LEU A 176 18.98 -0.04 12.73
C LEU A 176 18.74 -1.53 12.61
N ALA A 177 18.52 -2.22 13.71
CA ALA A 177 18.24 -3.66 13.66
C ALA A 177 16.97 -3.94 12.83
N PRO A 178 16.93 -5.04 12.04
CA PRO A 178 15.69 -5.52 11.44
C PRO A 178 14.59 -5.69 12.50
N GLY A 179 13.36 -5.29 12.17
CA GLY A 179 12.26 -5.27 13.12
C GLY A 179 12.13 -3.96 13.92
N THR A 180 13.10 -3.05 13.82
CA THR A 180 12.98 -1.74 14.47
C THR A 180 11.81 -0.95 13.90
N LYS A 181 10.89 -0.52 14.77
CA LYS A 181 9.79 0.38 14.43
C LYS A 181 10.27 1.81 14.47
N VAL A 182 10.00 2.57 13.39
CA VAL A 182 10.42 3.97 13.27
C VAL A 182 9.25 4.85 12.84
N GLN A 183 9.25 6.09 13.30
CA GLN A 183 8.39 7.13 12.75
C GLN A 183 9.13 7.84 11.62
N LEU A 184 8.64 7.69 10.41
CA LEU A 184 9.20 8.36 9.24
C LEU A 184 8.52 9.71 9.05
N ARG A 185 9.34 10.77 8.94
CA ARG A 185 8.89 12.05 8.43
C ARG A 185 9.66 12.32 7.15
N MET A 186 9.01 12.07 6.04
CA MET A 186 9.57 12.27 4.70
C MET A 186 9.31 13.70 4.26
N GLN A 187 10.37 14.49 4.09
CA GLN A 187 10.25 15.82 3.51
C GLN A 187 10.38 15.72 1.99
N LEU A 188 9.33 16.07 1.29
CA LEU A 188 9.15 15.90 -0.14
C LEU A 188 8.88 17.27 -0.78
N GLY A 189 9.95 18.05 -0.98
CA GLY A 189 9.86 19.46 -1.35
C GLY A 189 9.24 20.28 -0.21
N LEU A 190 8.12 20.96 -0.49
CA LEU A 190 7.37 21.74 0.52
C LEU A 190 6.36 20.88 1.33
N ARG A 191 6.23 19.61 1.04
CA ARG A 191 5.26 18.72 1.68
C ARG A 191 5.95 17.74 2.61
N ASN A 192 5.33 17.46 3.75
CA ASN A 192 5.76 16.43 4.68
C ASN A 192 4.77 15.26 4.61
N VAL A 193 5.30 14.04 4.63
CA VAL A 193 4.52 12.81 4.79
C VAL A 193 5.00 12.12 6.04
N GLN A 194 4.06 11.74 6.91
CA GLN A 194 4.35 11.01 8.15
C GLN A 194 3.80 9.59 8.03
N ALA A 195 4.61 8.61 8.44
CA ALA A 195 4.25 7.21 8.45
C ALA A 195 4.99 6.47 9.56
N THR A 196 4.41 5.39 10.05
CA THR A 196 5.12 4.41 10.88
C THR A 196 5.64 3.31 9.97
N ALA A 197 6.90 2.96 10.11
CA ALA A 197 7.52 1.91 9.31
C ALA A 197 8.27 0.90 10.17
N LEU A 198 8.41 -0.30 9.65
CA LEU A 198 9.21 -1.37 10.17
C LEU A 198 10.47 -1.51 9.32
N MET A 199 11.64 -1.41 9.93
CA MET A 199 12.90 -1.64 9.24
C MET A 199 13.06 -3.13 8.96
N ARG A 200 13.50 -3.45 7.75
CA ARG A 200 13.66 -4.82 7.27
C ARG A 200 15.14 -5.13 7.03
N ASP A 201 15.43 -5.96 6.06
CA ASP A 201 16.76 -6.47 5.79
C ASP A 201 17.70 -5.40 5.21
N TYR A 202 18.95 -5.48 5.59
CA TYR A 202 20.05 -4.78 4.93
C TYR A 202 20.44 -5.47 3.62
N ARG A 203 20.75 -4.66 2.61
CA ARG A 203 21.43 -5.10 1.39
C ARG A 203 22.57 -4.14 1.11
N ALA A 204 23.79 -4.56 1.37
CA ALA A 204 24.97 -3.72 1.36
C ALA A 204 24.81 -2.52 2.34
N GLN A 205 24.77 -1.29 1.84
CA GLN A 205 24.56 -0.07 2.68
C GLN A 205 23.11 0.36 2.76
N ASP A 206 22.22 -0.32 2.03
CA ASP A 206 20.83 0.05 1.93
C ASP A 206 19.96 -0.81 2.83
N MET A 207 19.00 -0.19 3.48
CA MET A 207 18.02 -0.81 4.33
C MET A 207 16.64 -0.71 3.73
N SER A 208 15.92 -1.81 3.62
CA SER A 208 14.52 -1.78 3.24
C SER A 208 13.65 -1.43 4.44
N PHE A 209 12.58 -0.70 4.18
CA PHE A 209 11.55 -0.40 5.17
C PHE A 209 10.16 -0.70 4.61
N GLU A 210 9.25 -1.02 5.50
CA GLU A 210 7.86 -1.32 5.17
C GLU A 210 6.94 -0.43 6.00
N ILE A 211 6.00 0.27 5.34
CA ILE A 211 5.02 1.12 6.01
C ILE A 211 3.98 0.21 6.66
N ILE A 212 3.85 0.34 7.97
CA ILE A 212 2.89 -0.42 8.78
C ILE A 212 1.71 0.45 9.26
N ASP A 213 1.85 1.77 9.20
CA ASP A 213 0.76 2.70 9.43
C ASP A 213 1.01 4.03 8.73
N ILE A 214 -0.03 4.59 8.11
CA ILE A 214 -0.01 5.88 7.45
C ILE A 214 -1.44 6.43 7.38
N GLY A 215 -1.62 7.69 7.73
CA GLY A 215 -2.90 8.38 7.58
C GLY A 215 -3.31 8.46 6.10
N LEU A 216 -4.61 8.44 5.81
CA LEU A 216 -5.10 8.46 4.42
C LEU A 216 -4.70 9.73 3.67
N GLU A 217 -4.70 10.88 4.31
CA GLU A 217 -4.21 12.13 3.72
C GLU A 217 -2.71 12.04 3.38
N GLU A 218 -1.93 11.49 4.31
CA GLU A 218 -0.50 11.30 4.11
C GLU A 218 -0.23 10.31 2.97
N ARG A 219 -1.02 9.24 2.89
CA ARG A 219 -0.95 8.27 1.79
C ARG A 219 -1.30 8.92 0.45
N GLY A 220 -2.30 9.78 0.41
CA GLY A 220 -2.65 10.55 -0.78
C GLY A 220 -1.54 11.51 -1.22
N ARG A 221 -0.88 12.18 -0.25
CA ARG A 221 0.31 13.02 -0.52
C ARG A 221 1.47 12.19 -1.08
N LEU A 222 1.73 11.02 -0.48
CA LEU A 222 2.76 10.10 -0.96
C LEU A 222 2.44 9.61 -2.39
N ARG A 223 1.18 9.24 -2.66
CA ARG A 223 0.72 8.84 -4.00
C ARG A 223 1.02 9.91 -5.03
N LYS A 224 0.60 11.15 -4.80
CA LYS A 224 0.82 12.28 -5.74
C LYS A 224 2.29 12.46 -6.04
N LEU A 225 3.14 12.43 -5.03
CA LEU A 225 4.57 12.54 -5.21
C LEU A 225 5.18 11.41 -6.04
N LEU A 226 4.79 10.17 -5.74
CA LEU A 226 5.23 9.02 -6.51
C LEU A 226 4.79 9.12 -7.96
N MET A 227 3.58 9.62 -8.23
CA MET A 227 3.08 9.84 -9.58
C MET A 227 3.86 10.93 -10.33
N GLU A 228 4.20 12.04 -9.67
CA GLU A 228 5.06 13.08 -10.25
C GLU A 228 6.44 12.52 -10.64
N SER A 229 6.98 11.64 -9.82
CA SER A 229 8.27 10.97 -10.10
C SER A 229 8.14 9.88 -11.16
N PHE A 230 7.03 9.16 -11.20
CA PHE A 230 6.72 8.14 -12.20
C PHE A 230 6.64 8.73 -13.62
N GLY A 231 5.96 9.87 -13.78
CA GLY A 231 5.83 10.57 -15.05
C GLY A 231 7.18 11.03 -15.64
N LYS A 232 8.24 11.06 -14.85
CA LYS A 232 9.62 11.39 -15.26
C LYS A 232 10.47 10.16 -15.61
N GLY A 233 9.89 8.97 -15.75
CA GLY A 233 10.60 7.76 -16.17
C GLY A 233 11.45 7.07 -15.10
N ASN A 234 11.19 7.31 -13.83
CA ASN A 234 12.00 6.85 -12.69
C ASN A 234 11.55 5.51 -12.07
N LEU A 235 11.06 4.57 -12.88
CA LEU A 235 10.81 3.21 -12.40
C LEU A 235 12.13 2.50 -12.06
N ASP A 236 12.20 1.87 -10.90
CA ASP A 236 13.31 1.00 -10.53
C ASP A 236 13.35 -0.21 -11.50
N GLN A 237 14.52 -0.47 -12.11
CA GLN A 237 14.72 -1.51 -13.13
C GLN A 237 14.16 -2.88 -12.74
N ALA A 238 14.24 -3.26 -11.46
CA ALA A 238 13.67 -4.52 -10.97
C ALA A 238 12.12 -4.57 -11.02
N SER A 239 11.46 -3.43 -11.26
CA SER A 239 10.02 -3.36 -11.52
C SER A 239 9.70 -3.37 -13.02
N GLN A 240 10.67 -3.02 -13.89
CA GLN A 240 10.50 -3.02 -15.34
C GLN A 240 10.59 -4.42 -15.95
N ASP A 241 11.48 -5.28 -15.42
CA ASP A 241 11.67 -6.64 -15.95
C ASP A 241 10.46 -7.55 -15.75
N ARG A 242 9.60 -7.24 -14.77
CA ARG A 242 8.36 -8.00 -14.52
C ARG A 242 7.18 -7.57 -15.39
N GLY A 243 7.17 -6.34 -15.91
CA GLY A 243 6.15 -5.86 -16.84
C GLY A 243 6.34 -6.37 -18.26
N ARG A 244 7.55 -6.83 -18.63
CA ARG A 244 7.88 -7.35 -19.96
C ARG A 244 7.62 -8.85 -20.13
N SER A 245 7.56 -9.63 -19.06
CA SER A 245 7.28 -11.07 -19.14
C SER A 245 5.80 -11.42 -19.24
N GLY A 246 4.91 -10.43 -19.27
CA GLY A 246 3.45 -10.61 -19.42
C GLY A 246 2.89 -10.35 -20.82
N SER A 247 3.76 -10.19 -21.83
CA SER A 247 3.34 -9.98 -23.22
C SER A 247 3.84 -11.14 -24.09
N PHE A 248 3.20 -12.31 -23.91
CA PHE A 248 3.18 -13.41 -24.91
C PHE A 248 1.81 -14.07 -24.87
#